data_6fb3e884ffb7e8fbdc9df8470a71ebbc
#
_entry.id   6fb3e884ffb7e8fbdc9df8470a71ebbc
#
_cell.length_a   1.000
_cell.length_b   1.000
_cell.length_c   1.000
_cell.angle_alpha   90.00
_cell.angle_beta   90.00
_cell.angle_gamma   90.00
#
_symmetry.space_group_name_H-M   'P 1'
#
loop_
_entity.id
_entity.type
_entity.pdbx_description
1 polymer ?
#
loop_
_entity_poly.entity_id
_entity_poly.type
_entity_poly.pdbx_seq_one_letter_code
_entity_poly.pdbx_strand_id
1 'polypeptide(L)'
;MRPVSLQTSALMLTLIMVLMPMTPFAGQDFESSDGADEILTEEVVMSSGNTGNADSLAFGLQSGCAIGASGNIKCWGNGTEGQLGLGNTQNIGDSTDETGTDLPFVILGNNASVDKIVIGKSHSCALFTNGSVKCWGESSVLGLGYSSSNGGFGDGYLETGDTLPFLQFPNGRTATMIEAGKSHTCAVMDNNDLICWGDNSKGQLGLGDTDKRGDAPGEIGTNFEVTSVPTGRTVDSMALGWDHTCVVWDNGSVSCWGGNDNGQLGLDSTTDIGDGAGE
;
A
#
# COMPACT_ATOMS: atom_id res chain seq x y z
N MET A 1 70.00 26.53 -3.66
CA MET A 1 68.68 26.31 -3.02
C MET A 1 67.95 25.31 -3.87
N ARG A 2 67.74 24.09 -3.40
CA ARG A 2 67.05 23.01 -4.14
C ARG A 2 65.59 22.94 -3.62
N PRO A 3 64.61 22.76 -4.48
CA PRO A 3 63.24 22.54 -4.00
C PRO A 3 63.04 21.09 -3.55
N VAL A 4 62.38 20.92 -2.41
CA VAL A 4 62.00 19.64 -1.85
C VAL A 4 60.70 19.19 -2.52
N SER A 5 60.73 18.02 -3.16
CA SER A 5 59.54 17.38 -3.73
C SER A 5 58.80 16.65 -2.60
N LEU A 6 57.51 17.00 -2.34
CA LEU A 6 56.62 16.19 -1.53
C LEU A 6 56.10 15.03 -2.36
N GLN A 7 56.50 13.83 -2.00
CA GLN A 7 55.88 12.60 -2.47
C GLN A 7 54.60 12.37 -1.62
N THR A 8 53.45 12.46 -2.23
CA THR A 8 52.19 12.00 -1.67
C THR A 8 52.10 10.47 -1.79
N SER A 9 52.30 9.78 -0.68
CA SER A 9 51.99 8.36 -0.57
C SER A 9 50.49 8.15 -0.58
N ALA A 10 49.94 7.66 -1.69
CA ALA A 10 48.61 7.13 -1.75
C ALA A 10 48.55 5.80 -0.98
N LEU A 11 47.95 5.79 0.20
CA LEU A 11 47.61 4.58 0.91
C LEU A 11 46.41 3.93 0.17
N MET A 12 46.69 2.90 -0.62
CA MET A 12 45.69 2.00 -1.12
C MET A 12 45.13 1.19 0.05
N LEU A 13 43.97 1.57 0.54
CA LEU A 13 43.16 0.74 1.42
C LEU A 13 42.48 -0.34 0.57
N THR A 14 43.14 -1.50 0.45
CA THR A 14 42.53 -2.70 -0.13
C THR A 14 41.45 -3.19 0.87
N LEU A 15 40.20 -2.85 0.57
CA LEU A 15 39.02 -3.43 1.23
C LEU A 15 38.94 -4.90 0.79
N ILE A 16 39.44 -5.81 1.62
CA ILE A 16 39.23 -7.25 1.45
C ILE A 16 37.74 -7.48 1.76
N MET A 17 36.90 -7.48 0.73
CA MET A 17 35.61 -8.10 0.82
C MET A 17 35.81 -9.59 1.02
N VAL A 18 35.67 -10.05 2.25
CA VAL A 18 35.47 -11.46 2.54
C VAL A 18 34.15 -11.84 1.90
N LEU A 19 34.21 -12.41 0.71
CA LEU A 19 33.12 -13.15 0.10
C LEU A 19 32.86 -14.36 1.00
N MET A 20 32.01 -14.21 2.01
CA MET A 20 31.34 -15.37 2.58
C MET A 20 30.46 -15.94 1.46
N PRO A 21 30.58 -17.23 1.12
CA PRO A 21 29.62 -17.85 0.25
C PRO A 21 28.25 -17.74 0.93
N MET A 22 27.35 -16.96 0.35
CA MET A 22 25.94 -17.09 0.65
C MET A 22 25.59 -18.52 0.28
N THR A 23 25.47 -19.37 1.28
CA THR A 23 24.77 -20.64 1.09
C THR A 23 23.37 -20.26 0.62
N PRO A 24 22.93 -20.76 -0.54
CA PRO A 24 21.55 -20.56 -0.93
C PRO A 24 20.69 -21.07 0.23
N PHE A 25 19.75 -20.23 0.65
CA PHE A 25 18.68 -20.69 1.53
C PHE A 25 18.09 -21.88 0.78
N ALA A 26 18.37 -23.08 1.26
CA ALA A 26 17.76 -24.29 0.72
C ALA A 26 16.26 -24.12 1.02
N GLY A 27 15.50 -23.69 0.02
CA GLY A 27 14.07 -23.91 0.01
C GLY A 27 13.88 -25.39 0.33
N GLN A 28 13.09 -25.69 1.34
CA GLN A 28 12.66 -27.06 1.55
C GLN A 28 11.85 -27.44 0.31
N ASP A 29 12.48 -28.21 -0.57
CA ASP A 29 11.79 -28.88 -1.64
C ASP A 29 10.82 -29.85 -0.97
N PHE A 30 9.54 -29.51 -0.97
CA PHE A 30 8.49 -30.47 -0.70
C PHE A 30 8.41 -31.38 -1.93
N GLU A 31 9.12 -32.53 -1.88
CA GLU A 31 8.87 -33.62 -2.81
C GLU A 31 7.44 -34.10 -2.62
N SER A 32 6.57 -33.79 -3.57
CA SER A 32 5.28 -34.44 -3.70
C SER A 32 5.48 -35.77 -4.42
N SER A 33 5.18 -36.87 -3.73
CA SER A 33 5.13 -38.20 -4.33
C SER A 33 3.88 -38.35 -5.19
N ASP A 34 4.13 -38.76 -6.44
CA ASP A 34 3.29 -39.54 -7.35
C ASP A 34 1.87 -39.06 -7.73
N GLY A 35 1.76 -38.61 -8.96
CA GLY A 35 0.52 -38.53 -9.73
C GLY A 35 0.66 -37.60 -10.92
N ALA A 36 0.94 -38.14 -12.11
CA ALA A 36 0.99 -37.40 -13.35
C ALA A 36 -0.41 -36.85 -13.69
N ASP A 37 -0.63 -35.59 -13.41
CA ASP A 37 -1.63 -34.77 -14.07
C ASP A 37 -0.92 -33.44 -14.44
N GLU A 38 -1.20 -32.99 -15.64
CA GLU A 38 -0.68 -31.75 -16.23
C GLU A 38 -0.99 -30.57 -15.30
N ILE A 39 -0.06 -30.31 -14.38
CA ILE A 39 -0.13 -29.12 -13.50
C ILE A 39 0.17 -27.95 -14.41
N LEU A 40 -0.85 -27.17 -14.77
CA LEU A 40 -0.68 -25.78 -15.12
C LEU A 40 -0.06 -25.11 -13.89
N THR A 41 1.26 -25.12 -13.82
CA THR A 41 2.03 -24.36 -12.84
C THR A 41 1.87 -22.89 -13.22
N GLU A 42 0.80 -22.26 -12.75
CA GLU A 42 0.83 -20.84 -12.55
C GLU A 42 1.78 -20.58 -11.38
N GLU A 43 3.07 -20.58 -11.69
CA GLU A 43 4.07 -20.05 -10.79
C GLU A 43 3.64 -18.62 -10.46
N VAL A 44 3.49 -18.31 -9.17
CA VAL A 44 3.59 -16.94 -8.71
C VAL A 44 5.05 -16.55 -8.95
N VAL A 45 5.35 -16.19 -10.18
CA VAL A 45 6.68 -15.71 -10.54
C VAL A 45 6.82 -14.34 -9.90
N MET A 46 7.58 -14.29 -8.83
CA MET A 46 8.11 -13.04 -8.28
C MET A 46 9.06 -12.47 -9.33
N SER A 47 8.52 -11.84 -10.35
CA SER A 47 9.29 -11.23 -11.42
C SER A 47 9.82 -9.88 -10.96
N SER A 48 11.08 -9.86 -10.57
CA SER A 48 11.87 -8.62 -10.43
C SER A 48 12.25 -8.06 -11.81
N GLY A 49 11.29 -7.78 -12.66
CA GLY A 49 11.66 -7.35 -14.00
C GLY A 49 10.47 -7.00 -14.88
N ASN A 50 9.54 -6.24 -14.40
CA ASN A 50 8.53 -5.66 -15.28
C ASN A 50 8.72 -4.14 -15.37
N THR A 51 8.90 -3.67 -16.59
CA THR A 51 8.90 -2.26 -16.98
C THR A 51 7.49 -1.67 -17.04
N GLY A 52 6.55 -2.22 -16.32
CA GLY A 52 5.21 -1.72 -16.09
C GLY A 52 4.92 -1.78 -14.59
N ASN A 53 4.54 -0.68 -14.03
CA ASN A 53 4.36 -0.32 -12.63
C ASN A 53 3.39 -1.17 -11.78
N ALA A 54 3.40 -2.49 -11.85
CA ALA A 54 2.63 -3.29 -10.91
C ALA A 54 3.54 -3.72 -9.76
N ASP A 55 3.26 -3.29 -8.53
CA ASP A 55 3.83 -3.86 -7.33
C ASP A 55 3.25 -5.26 -7.17
N SER A 56 4.07 -6.28 -7.35
CA SER A 56 3.63 -7.67 -7.28
C SER A 56 3.33 -8.16 -5.86
N LEU A 57 3.75 -7.40 -4.83
CA LEU A 57 3.56 -7.74 -3.41
C LEU A 57 3.16 -6.51 -2.61
N ALA A 58 2.23 -6.71 -1.67
CA ALA A 58 1.87 -5.74 -0.65
C ALA A 58 1.76 -6.43 0.71
N PHE A 59 2.21 -5.76 1.75
CA PHE A 59 2.12 -6.24 3.12
C PHE A 59 1.49 -5.19 4.02
N GLY A 60 0.50 -5.62 4.80
CA GLY A 60 -0.03 -4.89 5.94
C GLY A 60 0.56 -5.38 7.25
N LEU A 61 -0.10 -5.04 8.36
CA LEU A 61 0.38 -5.44 9.70
C LEU A 61 0.32 -6.96 9.90
N GLN A 62 -0.74 -7.62 9.43
CA GLN A 62 -1.03 -9.03 9.68
C GLN A 62 -1.55 -9.76 8.44
N SER A 63 -1.42 -9.15 7.27
CA SER A 63 -1.88 -9.73 6.00
C SER A 63 -0.93 -9.37 4.87
N GLY A 64 -0.95 -10.15 3.82
CA GLY A 64 -0.18 -9.93 2.61
C GLY A 64 -1.00 -10.27 1.39
N CYS A 65 -0.71 -9.63 0.26
CA CYS A 65 -1.29 -9.94 -1.04
C CYS A 65 -0.23 -9.97 -2.12
N ALA A 66 -0.45 -10.77 -3.13
CA ALA A 66 0.38 -10.84 -4.33
C ALA A 66 -0.49 -10.68 -5.57
N ILE A 67 0.04 -9.98 -6.58
CA ILE A 67 -0.52 -9.91 -7.93
C ILE A 67 0.28 -10.88 -8.78
N GLY A 68 -0.37 -11.93 -9.29
CA GLY A 68 0.24 -12.89 -10.20
C GLY A 68 0.43 -12.32 -11.61
N ALA A 69 1.19 -13.02 -12.45
CA ALA A 69 1.49 -12.59 -13.83
C ALA A 69 0.23 -12.42 -14.72
N SER A 70 -0.87 -13.09 -14.40
CA SER A 70 -2.18 -12.96 -15.05
C SER A 70 -3.03 -11.79 -14.52
N GLY A 71 -2.53 -11.03 -13.53
CA GLY A 71 -3.29 -9.97 -12.86
C GLY A 71 -4.23 -10.49 -11.76
N ASN A 72 -4.23 -11.79 -11.49
CA ASN A 72 -4.99 -12.39 -10.40
C ASN A 72 -4.35 -12.04 -9.05
N ILE A 73 -5.18 -11.80 -8.04
CA ILE A 73 -4.74 -11.44 -6.70
C ILE A 73 -5.00 -12.60 -5.76
N LYS A 74 -4.02 -12.90 -4.91
CA LYS A 74 -4.16 -13.80 -3.77
C LYS A 74 -3.76 -13.06 -2.51
N CYS A 75 -4.56 -13.19 -1.45
CA CYS A 75 -4.30 -12.58 -0.15
C CYS A 75 -4.31 -13.65 0.94
N TRP A 76 -3.51 -13.43 1.98
CA TRP A 76 -3.37 -14.34 3.12
C TRP A 76 -3.13 -13.57 4.41
N GLY A 77 -3.22 -14.23 5.54
CA GLY A 77 -3.08 -13.69 6.89
C GLY A 77 -4.41 -13.42 7.55
N ASN A 78 -4.50 -12.35 8.31
CA ASN A 78 -5.70 -11.97 9.06
C ASN A 78 -6.82 -11.50 8.12
N GLY A 79 -8.01 -12.11 8.25
CA GLY A 79 -9.21 -11.81 7.48
C GLY A 79 -10.38 -11.28 8.31
N THR A 80 -10.20 -11.03 9.61
CA THR A 80 -11.30 -10.76 10.56
C THR A 80 -12.18 -9.55 10.24
N GLU A 81 -11.67 -8.60 9.49
CA GLU A 81 -12.40 -7.40 9.02
C GLU A 81 -12.75 -7.47 7.52
N GLY A 82 -12.60 -8.64 6.89
CA GLY A 82 -12.80 -8.79 5.45
C GLY A 82 -11.64 -8.28 4.58
N GLN A 83 -10.53 -7.86 5.16
CA GLN A 83 -9.40 -7.24 4.45
C GLN A 83 -8.71 -8.16 3.44
N LEU A 84 -8.97 -9.47 3.46
CA LEU A 84 -8.52 -10.39 2.43
C LEU A 84 -9.38 -10.36 1.15
N GLY A 85 -10.59 -9.79 1.20
CA GLY A 85 -11.48 -9.63 0.05
C GLY A 85 -12.06 -10.94 -0.47
N LEU A 86 -12.19 -11.94 0.39
CA LEU A 86 -12.62 -13.31 0.03
C LEU A 86 -14.12 -13.56 0.29
N GLY A 87 -14.88 -12.53 0.71
CA GLY A 87 -16.29 -12.64 1.04
C GLY A 87 -16.56 -13.39 2.36
N ASN A 88 -15.59 -13.38 3.25
CA ASN A 88 -15.69 -13.96 4.60
C ASN A 88 -14.64 -13.32 5.52
N THR A 89 -14.69 -13.66 6.81
CA THR A 89 -13.80 -13.14 7.85
C THR A 89 -12.78 -14.16 8.35
N GLN A 90 -12.49 -15.20 7.55
CA GLN A 90 -11.53 -16.23 7.93
C GLN A 90 -10.09 -15.75 7.71
N ASN A 91 -9.20 -16.17 8.59
CA ASN A 91 -7.77 -16.11 8.33
C ASN A 91 -7.41 -17.14 7.24
N ILE A 92 -6.43 -16.84 6.44
CA ILE A 92 -5.95 -17.74 5.39
C ILE A 92 -4.44 -17.91 5.51
N GLY A 93 -3.96 -19.13 5.35
CA GLY A 93 -2.55 -19.51 5.46
C GLY A 93 -2.14 -19.95 6.86
N ASP A 94 -3.08 -20.11 7.78
CA ASP A 94 -2.86 -20.61 9.14
C ASP A 94 -3.19 -22.11 9.29
N SER A 95 -3.69 -22.75 8.23
CA SER A 95 -4.07 -24.17 8.19
C SER A 95 -3.44 -24.89 7.00
N THR A 96 -3.43 -26.23 7.04
CA THR A 96 -3.10 -27.05 5.87
C THR A 96 -4.12 -26.84 4.77
N ASP A 97 -3.70 -26.95 3.51
CA ASP A 97 -4.54 -26.74 2.33
C ASP A 97 -4.96 -25.27 2.08
N GLU A 98 -4.22 -24.31 2.67
CA GLU A 98 -4.43 -22.86 2.47
C GLU A 98 -3.18 -22.17 1.91
N THR A 99 -2.29 -22.91 1.24
CA THR A 99 -1.03 -22.38 0.71
C THR A 99 -0.86 -22.64 -0.79
N GLY A 100 0.02 -21.92 -1.43
CA GLY A 100 0.37 -22.15 -2.83
C GLY A 100 -0.83 -22.04 -3.77
N THR A 101 -1.15 -23.13 -4.48
CA THR A 101 -2.28 -23.18 -5.43
C THR A 101 -3.64 -23.10 -4.76
N ASP A 102 -3.73 -23.53 -3.50
CA ASP A 102 -5.00 -23.61 -2.75
C ASP A 102 -5.41 -22.26 -2.15
N LEU A 103 -4.52 -21.26 -2.15
CA LEU A 103 -4.89 -19.88 -1.80
C LEU A 103 -6.00 -19.38 -2.74
N PRO A 104 -7.15 -18.95 -2.20
CA PRO A 104 -8.24 -18.44 -3.00
C PRO A 104 -7.88 -17.12 -3.70
N PHE A 105 -8.47 -16.89 -4.86
CA PHE A 105 -8.34 -15.61 -5.55
C PHE A 105 -9.29 -14.56 -4.98
N VAL A 106 -8.77 -13.34 -4.85
CA VAL A 106 -9.61 -12.15 -4.58
C VAL A 106 -10.37 -11.80 -5.86
N ILE A 107 -11.69 -11.69 -5.75
CA ILE A 107 -12.56 -11.36 -6.87
C ILE A 107 -12.90 -9.87 -6.79
N LEU A 108 -12.40 -9.07 -7.74
CA LEU A 108 -12.66 -7.64 -7.82
C LEU A 108 -13.61 -7.25 -8.96
N GLY A 109 -14.21 -8.23 -9.65
CA GLY A 109 -15.14 -8.05 -10.76
C GLY A 109 -14.54 -8.40 -12.11
N ASN A 110 -15.41 -8.41 -13.13
CA ASN A 110 -15.03 -8.78 -14.49
C ASN A 110 -14.27 -7.63 -15.20
N ASN A 111 -13.24 -7.96 -15.96
CA ASN A 111 -12.41 -7.05 -16.78
C ASN A 111 -11.55 -6.05 -15.99
N ALA A 112 -11.22 -6.33 -14.75
CA ALA A 112 -10.39 -5.47 -13.93
C ALA A 112 -8.91 -5.91 -14.02
N SER A 113 -8.06 -5.12 -14.65
CA SER A 113 -6.61 -5.28 -14.54
C SER A 113 -6.11 -4.41 -13.39
N VAL A 114 -5.56 -5.04 -12.36
CA VAL A 114 -5.01 -4.35 -11.19
C VAL A 114 -3.56 -3.98 -11.47
N ASP A 115 -3.23 -2.72 -11.23
CA ASP A 115 -1.89 -2.16 -11.36
C ASP A 115 -1.13 -2.28 -10.04
N LYS A 116 -1.79 -1.89 -8.94
CA LYS A 116 -1.19 -1.88 -7.60
C LYS A 116 -2.19 -2.33 -6.55
N ILE A 117 -1.70 -3.02 -5.52
CA ILE A 117 -2.43 -3.31 -4.30
C ILE A 117 -1.70 -2.69 -3.11
N VAL A 118 -2.45 -2.13 -2.17
CA VAL A 118 -1.92 -1.60 -0.90
C VAL A 118 -2.75 -2.12 0.25
N ILE A 119 -2.12 -2.32 1.39
CA ILE A 119 -2.72 -2.97 2.56
C ILE A 119 -2.38 -2.18 3.81
N GLY A 120 -3.41 -1.81 4.56
CA GLY A 120 -3.28 -1.26 5.90
C GLY A 120 -3.31 -2.34 6.98
N LYS A 121 -3.80 -1.99 8.15
CA LYS A 121 -4.01 -2.96 9.25
C LYS A 121 -5.22 -3.84 8.98
N SER A 122 -6.35 -3.23 8.63
CA SER A 122 -7.66 -3.87 8.54
C SER A 122 -8.37 -3.57 7.22
N HIS A 123 -7.66 -3.01 6.23
CA HIS A 123 -8.21 -2.69 4.91
C HIS A 123 -7.18 -2.92 3.82
N SER A 124 -7.66 -3.11 2.62
CA SER A 124 -6.88 -3.24 1.41
C SER A 124 -7.50 -2.40 0.31
N CYS A 125 -6.68 -1.85 -0.58
CA CYS A 125 -7.14 -1.12 -1.75
C CYS A 125 -6.40 -1.58 -2.99
N ALA A 126 -7.10 -1.63 -4.12
CA ALA A 126 -6.54 -1.92 -5.44
C ALA A 126 -6.70 -0.70 -6.34
N LEU A 127 -5.60 -0.27 -6.93
CA LEU A 127 -5.56 0.66 -8.05
C LEU A 127 -5.60 -0.14 -9.34
N PHE A 128 -6.53 0.18 -10.21
CA PHE A 128 -6.67 -0.44 -11.52
C PHE A 128 -5.91 0.34 -12.59
N THR A 129 -5.54 -0.31 -13.68
CA THR A 129 -4.79 0.29 -14.79
C THR A 129 -5.50 1.47 -15.45
N ASN A 130 -6.82 1.61 -15.24
CA ASN A 130 -7.62 2.75 -15.70
C ASN A 130 -7.69 3.89 -14.66
N GLY A 131 -6.99 3.75 -13.53
CA GLY A 131 -6.96 4.72 -12.45
C GLY A 131 -8.17 4.70 -11.51
N SER A 132 -9.10 3.74 -11.67
CA SER A 132 -10.15 3.53 -10.68
C SER A 132 -9.61 2.81 -9.44
N VAL A 133 -10.30 2.94 -8.30
CA VAL A 133 -9.88 2.34 -7.02
C VAL A 133 -11.04 1.61 -6.40
N LYS A 134 -10.77 0.42 -5.86
CA LYS A 134 -11.66 -0.31 -4.94
C LYS A 134 -10.95 -0.53 -3.62
N CYS A 135 -11.66 -0.37 -2.51
CA CYS A 135 -11.15 -0.69 -1.17
C CYS A 135 -12.10 -1.63 -0.46
N TRP A 136 -11.58 -2.51 0.37
CA TRP A 136 -12.32 -3.47 1.17
C TRP A 136 -11.65 -3.70 2.52
N GLY A 137 -12.37 -4.27 3.48
CA GLY A 137 -11.97 -4.42 4.87
C GLY A 137 -12.81 -3.58 5.79
N GLU A 138 -12.24 -3.05 6.86
CA GLU A 138 -12.92 -2.22 7.87
C GLU A 138 -13.60 -1.00 7.23
N SER A 139 -14.93 -0.94 7.32
CA SER A 139 -15.76 0.02 6.58
C SER A 139 -15.46 1.50 6.89
N SER A 140 -14.99 1.79 8.11
CA SER A 140 -14.75 3.16 8.57
C SER A 140 -13.54 3.86 7.94
N VAL A 141 -12.75 3.14 7.13
CA VAL A 141 -11.51 3.65 6.53
C VAL A 141 -11.44 3.46 5.00
N LEU A 142 -12.53 3.03 4.38
CA LEU A 142 -12.55 2.68 2.94
C LEU A 142 -12.76 3.86 2.00
N GLY A 143 -13.21 5.01 2.50
CA GLY A 143 -13.52 6.15 1.65
C GLY A 143 -14.82 5.99 0.84
N LEU A 144 -15.79 5.22 1.33
CA LEU A 144 -17.04 4.94 0.64
C LEU A 144 -18.20 5.86 1.05
N GLY A 145 -17.97 6.77 2.01
CA GLY A 145 -18.98 7.72 2.51
C GLY A 145 -20.04 7.10 3.38
N TYR A 146 -19.82 5.92 3.87
CA TYR A 146 -20.65 5.24 4.86
C TYR A 146 -19.82 4.16 5.54
N SER A 147 -20.15 3.92 6.80
CA SER A 147 -19.66 2.78 7.55
C SER A 147 -20.78 1.74 7.67
N SER A 148 -20.46 0.48 7.40
CA SER A 148 -21.41 -0.62 7.60
C SER A 148 -21.62 -0.86 9.10
N SER A 149 -22.86 -0.97 9.53
CA SER A 149 -23.18 -1.37 10.91
C SER A 149 -22.94 -2.87 11.15
N ASN A 150 -22.68 -3.63 10.12
CA ASN A 150 -22.57 -5.09 10.15
C ASN A 150 -21.13 -5.62 9.91
N GLY A 151 -20.13 -4.75 9.90
CA GLY A 151 -18.73 -5.13 9.63
C GLY A 151 -18.09 -4.35 8.49
N GLY A 152 -17.15 -4.98 7.82
CA GLY A 152 -16.40 -4.42 6.69
C GLY A 152 -17.10 -4.60 5.34
N PHE A 153 -16.35 -4.34 4.29
CA PHE A 153 -16.62 -4.78 2.93
C PHE A 153 -15.66 -5.91 2.56
N GLY A 154 -16.16 -6.94 1.88
CA GLY A 154 -15.34 -8.11 1.56
C GLY A 154 -15.41 -9.20 2.64
N ASP A 155 -16.19 -8.98 3.70
CA ASP A 155 -16.48 -9.95 4.75
C ASP A 155 -17.75 -10.79 4.46
N GLY A 156 -18.57 -10.36 3.48
CA GLY A 156 -19.76 -11.04 3.00
C GLY A 156 -19.71 -11.45 1.53
N TYR A 157 -20.37 -12.55 1.19
CA TYR A 157 -20.40 -13.10 -0.18
C TYR A 157 -20.89 -12.11 -1.26
N LEU A 158 -21.73 -11.15 -0.89
CA LEU A 158 -22.27 -10.12 -1.80
C LEU A 158 -21.47 -8.82 -1.77
N GLU A 159 -20.32 -8.79 -1.13
CA GLU A 159 -19.51 -7.59 -0.92
C GLU A 159 -18.18 -7.66 -1.66
N THR A 160 -18.05 -8.59 -2.61
CA THR A 160 -16.88 -8.80 -3.45
C THR A 160 -17.25 -8.67 -4.93
N GLY A 161 -16.28 -8.69 -5.79
CA GLY A 161 -16.51 -8.68 -7.24
C GLY A 161 -17.11 -7.38 -7.75
N ASP A 162 -18.14 -7.50 -8.59
CA ASP A 162 -18.81 -6.36 -9.20
C ASP A 162 -19.70 -5.59 -8.20
N THR A 163 -20.04 -6.18 -7.07
CA THR A 163 -20.84 -5.53 -6.01
C THR A 163 -20.00 -4.62 -5.12
N LEU A 164 -18.68 -4.86 -5.03
CA LEU A 164 -17.77 -3.93 -4.34
C LEU A 164 -17.67 -2.63 -5.15
N PRO A 165 -18.08 -1.48 -4.57
CA PRO A 165 -18.13 -0.23 -5.31
C PRO A 165 -16.72 0.32 -5.60
N PHE A 166 -16.62 1.07 -6.69
CA PHE A 166 -15.44 1.94 -6.92
C PHE A 166 -15.55 3.21 -6.08
N LEU A 167 -14.42 3.67 -5.57
CA LEU A 167 -14.34 4.98 -4.96
C LEU A 167 -14.71 6.06 -5.99
N GLN A 168 -15.45 7.05 -5.53
CA GLN A 168 -15.85 8.20 -6.34
C GLN A 168 -14.94 9.37 -5.99
N PHE A 169 -14.05 9.76 -6.89
CA PHE A 169 -13.19 10.91 -6.72
C PHE A 169 -13.80 12.20 -7.30
N PRO A 170 -13.35 13.40 -6.86
CA PRO A 170 -13.86 14.67 -7.33
C PRO A 170 -13.83 14.80 -8.86
N ASN A 171 -14.90 15.29 -9.45
CA ASN A 171 -15.01 15.54 -10.89
C ASN A 171 -14.72 14.33 -11.79
N GLY A 172 -14.91 13.11 -11.29
CA GLY A 172 -14.63 11.88 -12.04
C GLY A 172 -13.13 11.66 -12.32
N ARG A 173 -12.27 12.22 -11.50
CA ARG A 173 -10.81 12.02 -11.58
C ARG A 173 -10.43 10.57 -11.33
N THR A 174 -9.25 10.22 -11.80
CA THR A 174 -8.65 8.90 -11.62
C THR A 174 -7.35 9.01 -10.82
N ALA A 175 -7.04 7.97 -10.06
CA ALA A 175 -5.79 7.90 -9.31
C ALA A 175 -4.63 7.43 -10.21
N THR A 176 -3.47 8.01 -9.99
CA THR A 176 -2.19 7.63 -10.62
C THR A 176 -1.24 6.94 -9.66
N MET A 177 -1.47 7.13 -8.35
CA MET A 177 -0.70 6.52 -7.28
C MET A 177 -1.59 6.28 -6.07
N ILE A 178 -1.35 5.21 -5.32
CA ILE A 178 -2.05 4.91 -4.07
C ILE A 178 -1.07 4.32 -3.06
N GLU A 179 -1.23 4.68 -1.78
CA GLU A 179 -0.52 4.08 -0.64
C GLU A 179 -1.45 3.96 0.55
N ALA A 180 -1.20 2.98 1.42
CA ALA A 180 -1.95 2.75 2.65
C ALA A 180 -1.04 2.80 3.88
N GLY A 181 -1.50 3.52 4.90
CA GLY A 181 -0.98 3.44 6.25
C GLY A 181 -1.78 2.44 7.09
N LYS A 182 -1.69 2.54 8.43
CA LYS A 182 -2.43 1.62 9.32
C LYS A 182 -3.94 1.68 9.08
N SER A 183 -4.53 2.86 9.12
CA SER A 183 -5.98 3.08 9.04
C SER A 183 -6.34 4.29 8.16
N HIS A 184 -5.44 4.71 7.28
CA HIS A 184 -5.67 5.76 6.30
C HIS A 184 -5.05 5.37 4.97
N THR A 185 -5.52 5.99 3.91
CA THR A 185 -5.06 5.76 2.54
C THR A 185 -4.92 7.10 1.84
N CYS A 186 -3.90 7.26 1.04
CA CYS A 186 -3.71 8.45 0.20
C CYS A 186 -3.60 8.04 -1.27
N ALA A 187 -4.11 8.88 -2.15
CA ALA A 187 -3.99 8.73 -3.60
C ALA A 187 -3.60 10.05 -4.25
N VAL A 188 -2.74 9.96 -5.26
CA VAL A 188 -2.45 11.08 -6.16
C VAL A 188 -3.34 10.97 -7.38
N MET A 189 -4.03 12.05 -7.71
CA MET A 189 -4.96 12.10 -8.83
C MET A 189 -4.24 12.45 -10.14
N ASP A 190 -4.90 12.24 -11.26
CA ASP A 190 -4.44 12.54 -12.63
C ASP A 190 -4.19 14.05 -12.88
N ASN A 191 -4.63 14.92 -11.98
CA ASN A 191 -4.35 16.36 -11.97
C ASN A 191 -3.30 16.76 -10.90
N ASN A 192 -2.65 15.79 -10.27
CA ASN A 192 -1.69 15.93 -9.17
C ASN A 192 -2.27 16.37 -7.82
N ASP A 193 -3.58 16.41 -7.64
CA ASP A 193 -4.16 16.56 -6.32
C ASP A 193 -3.82 15.35 -5.46
N LEU A 194 -3.47 15.60 -4.19
CA LEU A 194 -3.32 14.57 -3.18
C LEU A 194 -4.61 14.49 -2.36
N ILE A 195 -5.19 13.31 -2.27
CA ILE A 195 -6.41 13.04 -1.52
C ILE A 195 -6.13 11.92 -0.54
N CYS A 196 -6.40 12.16 0.74
CA CYS A 196 -6.27 11.17 1.81
C CYS A 196 -7.62 10.96 2.48
N TRP A 197 -7.88 9.73 2.93
CA TRP A 197 -9.09 9.35 3.64
C TRP A 197 -8.81 8.28 4.71
N GLY A 198 -9.79 8.03 5.59
CA GLY A 198 -9.69 7.13 6.72
C GLY A 198 -9.45 7.87 8.02
N ASP A 199 -8.71 7.27 8.93
CA ASP A 199 -8.40 7.84 10.24
C ASP A 199 -7.55 9.10 10.14
N ASN A 200 -7.89 10.11 10.97
CA ASN A 200 -7.19 11.39 11.05
C ASN A 200 -6.91 11.83 12.50
N SER A 201 -6.98 10.91 13.42
CA SER A 201 -6.86 11.20 14.86
C SER A 201 -5.53 11.86 15.27
N LYS A 202 -4.55 11.84 14.38
CA LYS A 202 -3.21 12.43 14.52
C LYS A 202 -2.87 13.45 13.42
N GLY A 203 -3.85 13.88 12.61
CA GLY A 203 -3.61 14.77 11.48
C GLY A 203 -2.98 14.09 10.26
N GLN A 204 -2.98 12.76 10.18
CA GLN A 204 -2.32 11.99 9.12
C GLN A 204 -2.89 12.22 7.71
N LEU A 205 -4.05 12.84 7.58
CA LEU A 205 -4.61 13.26 6.28
C LEU A 205 -4.06 14.62 5.81
N GLY A 206 -3.44 15.40 6.71
CA GLY A 206 -2.84 16.70 6.38
C GLY A 206 -3.89 17.77 6.02
N LEU A 207 -5.05 17.74 6.68
CA LEU A 207 -6.16 18.66 6.41
C LEU A 207 -6.25 19.81 7.43
N GLY A 208 -5.38 19.82 8.44
CA GLY A 208 -5.36 20.83 9.49
C GLY A 208 -6.45 20.64 10.54
N ASP A 209 -6.92 19.41 10.69
CA ASP A 209 -7.86 18.97 11.71
C ASP A 209 -7.62 17.48 12.05
N THR A 210 -8.46 16.92 12.94
CA THR A 210 -8.39 15.52 13.36
C THR A 210 -9.65 14.71 13.00
N ASP A 211 -10.47 15.23 12.10
CA ASP A 211 -11.70 14.57 11.71
C ASP A 211 -11.43 13.50 10.64
N LYS A 212 -12.02 12.33 10.79
CA LYS A 212 -11.99 11.29 9.75
C LYS A 212 -12.59 11.77 8.45
N ARG A 213 -12.19 11.16 7.36
CA ARG A 213 -12.77 11.41 6.03
C ARG A 213 -13.15 10.11 5.33
N GLY A 214 -14.30 10.15 4.65
CA GLY A 214 -14.79 9.05 3.83
C GLY A 214 -15.59 7.98 4.55
N ASP A 215 -15.93 8.18 5.82
CA ASP A 215 -16.76 7.26 6.62
C ASP A 215 -18.23 7.72 6.78
N ALA A 216 -18.56 8.95 6.35
CA ALA A 216 -19.89 9.52 6.44
C ALA A 216 -20.41 10.05 5.10
N PRO A 217 -21.75 10.10 4.91
CA PRO A 217 -22.37 10.70 3.73
C PRO A 217 -21.96 12.17 3.57
N GLY A 218 -21.55 12.54 2.36
CA GLY A 218 -21.12 13.89 2.05
C GLY A 218 -19.60 14.13 2.11
N GLU A 219 -18.83 13.11 2.42
CA GLU A 219 -17.36 13.17 2.48
C GLU A 219 -16.67 12.53 1.29
N ILE A 220 -17.42 12.13 0.27
CA ILE A 220 -16.93 11.43 -0.91
C ILE A 220 -17.25 12.17 -2.21
N GLY A 221 -16.71 11.70 -3.31
CA GLY A 221 -16.93 12.28 -4.63
C GLY A 221 -16.40 13.70 -4.71
N THR A 222 -17.23 14.66 -5.07
CA THR A 222 -16.83 16.08 -5.18
C THR A 222 -16.49 16.73 -3.83
N ASN A 223 -16.80 16.05 -2.73
CA ASN A 223 -16.59 16.57 -1.38
C ASN A 223 -15.32 16.01 -0.72
N PHE A 224 -14.59 15.10 -1.39
CA PHE A 224 -13.26 14.75 -0.91
C PHE A 224 -12.39 16.01 -0.84
N GLU A 225 -11.80 16.24 0.31
CA GLU A 225 -10.90 17.34 0.53
C GLU A 225 -9.52 17.02 -0.03
N VAL A 226 -8.90 18.01 -0.67
CA VAL A 226 -7.54 17.90 -1.20
C VAL A 226 -6.58 18.30 -0.10
N THR A 227 -5.64 17.41 0.20
CA THR A 227 -4.54 17.69 1.13
C THR A 227 -3.71 18.86 0.58
N SER A 228 -3.39 19.82 1.45
CA SER A 228 -2.62 21.00 1.06
C SER A 228 -1.22 20.60 0.58
N VAL A 229 -0.91 20.88 -0.67
CA VAL A 229 0.41 20.62 -1.26
C VAL A 229 1.15 21.93 -1.51
N PRO A 230 2.49 21.98 -1.44
CA PRO A 230 3.25 23.19 -1.76
C PRO A 230 2.97 23.66 -3.18
N THR A 231 2.74 24.96 -3.36
CA THR A 231 2.36 25.55 -4.64
C THR A 231 3.32 25.19 -5.76
N GLY A 232 2.80 24.64 -6.86
CA GLY A 232 3.54 24.29 -8.06
C GLY A 232 4.41 23.05 -7.91
N ARG A 233 4.13 22.20 -6.92
CA ARG A 233 4.77 20.90 -6.73
C ARG A 233 3.83 19.75 -7.12
N THR A 234 4.45 18.65 -7.52
CA THR A 234 3.76 17.38 -7.75
C THR A 234 4.40 16.29 -6.88
N VAL A 235 3.61 15.32 -6.52
CA VAL A 235 4.09 14.15 -5.77
C VAL A 235 4.93 13.26 -6.69
N ASP A 236 6.17 12.99 -6.30
CA ASP A 236 7.05 12.02 -6.95
C ASP A 236 6.85 10.62 -6.37
N SER A 237 6.81 10.54 -5.04
CA SER A 237 6.51 9.31 -4.32
C SER A 237 5.95 9.62 -2.94
N MET A 238 5.28 8.65 -2.33
CA MET A 238 4.77 8.75 -0.97
C MET A 238 4.92 7.44 -0.23
N ALA A 239 4.98 7.53 1.08
CA ALA A 239 4.97 6.38 1.98
C ALA A 239 4.13 6.74 3.21
N LEU A 240 3.26 5.82 3.60
CA LEU A 240 2.40 5.97 4.75
C LEU A 240 2.86 5.03 5.85
N GLY A 241 3.06 5.58 7.02
CA GLY A 241 3.39 4.82 8.22
C GLY A 241 2.15 4.42 9.01
N TRP A 242 2.34 4.17 10.29
CA TRP A 242 1.24 3.79 11.17
C TRP A 242 0.17 4.88 11.25
N ASP A 243 0.53 6.07 11.71
CA ASP A 243 -0.36 7.23 11.85
C ASP A 243 0.30 8.50 11.27
N HIS A 244 1.14 8.38 10.24
CA HIS A 244 1.81 9.51 9.57
C HIS A 244 1.94 9.26 8.08
N THR A 245 2.09 10.33 7.34
CA THR A 245 2.24 10.36 5.89
C THR A 245 3.50 11.14 5.54
N CYS A 246 4.33 10.62 4.64
CA CYS A 246 5.47 11.32 4.07
C CYS A 246 5.37 11.34 2.55
N VAL A 247 5.73 12.46 1.96
CA VAL A 247 5.69 12.70 0.51
C VAL A 247 7.02 13.27 0.05
N VAL A 248 7.57 12.69 -1.02
CA VAL A 248 8.67 13.26 -1.78
C VAL A 248 8.08 14.06 -2.93
N TRP A 249 8.49 15.32 -3.06
CA TRP A 249 8.05 16.20 -4.12
C TRP A 249 8.98 16.11 -5.34
N ASP A 250 8.49 16.55 -6.49
CA ASP A 250 9.21 16.59 -7.79
C ASP A 250 10.59 17.27 -7.76
N ASN A 251 10.87 18.06 -6.74
CA ASN A 251 12.18 18.72 -6.54
C ASN A 251 13.10 17.97 -5.56
N GLY A 252 12.69 16.80 -5.07
CA GLY A 252 13.42 15.99 -4.11
C GLY A 252 13.29 16.44 -2.65
N SER A 253 12.48 17.48 -2.34
CA SER A 253 12.18 17.82 -0.95
C SER A 253 11.14 16.86 -0.38
N VAL A 254 11.12 16.71 0.95
CA VAL A 254 10.24 15.81 1.68
C VAL A 254 9.37 16.60 2.63
N SER A 255 8.10 16.24 2.72
CA SER A 255 7.19 16.72 3.76
C SER A 255 6.57 15.50 4.46
N CYS A 256 6.49 15.57 5.78
CA CYS A 256 5.84 14.55 6.60
C CYS A 256 4.86 15.21 7.56
N TRP A 257 3.73 14.54 7.82
CA TRP A 257 2.70 14.99 8.77
C TRP A 257 2.00 13.79 9.41
N GLY A 258 1.19 14.04 10.43
CA GLY A 258 0.54 13.02 11.25
C GLY A 258 1.22 12.86 12.61
N GLY A 259 1.08 11.68 13.18
CA GLY A 259 1.59 11.32 14.50
C GLY A 259 3.11 11.39 14.59
N ASN A 260 3.61 11.96 15.69
CA ASN A 260 5.05 12.22 15.91
C ASN A 260 5.54 11.86 17.31
N ASP A 261 4.81 11.08 18.07
CA ASP A 261 5.12 10.73 19.47
C ASP A 261 6.56 10.16 19.67
N ASN A 262 7.16 9.61 18.62
CA ASN A 262 8.52 9.03 18.63
C ASN A 262 9.50 9.78 17.70
N GLY A 263 9.15 10.98 17.21
CA GLY A 263 9.98 11.76 16.29
C GLY A 263 10.00 11.22 14.85
N GLN A 264 9.00 10.43 14.46
CA GLN A 264 8.94 9.77 13.15
C GLN A 264 8.80 10.74 11.96
N LEU A 265 8.44 12.00 12.20
CA LEU A 265 8.42 13.03 11.16
C LEU A 265 9.81 13.65 10.90
N GLY A 266 10.83 13.38 11.77
CA GLY A 266 12.19 13.86 11.58
C GLY A 266 12.36 15.39 11.78
N LEU A 267 11.56 16.02 12.63
CA LEU A 267 11.46 17.48 12.78
C LEU A 267 12.07 18.01 14.10
N ASP A 268 12.95 17.23 14.76
CA ASP A 268 13.53 17.58 16.06
C ASP A 268 12.45 17.89 17.14
N SER A 269 11.29 17.29 16.99
CA SER A 269 10.10 17.49 17.82
C SER A 269 9.36 16.16 17.96
N THR A 270 8.50 16.07 18.96
CA THR A 270 7.53 14.98 19.12
C THR A 270 6.08 15.47 19.01
N THR A 271 5.90 16.68 18.49
CA THR A 271 4.56 17.25 18.23
C THR A 271 4.01 16.71 16.93
N ASP A 272 2.74 16.29 16.95
CA ASP A 272 2.01 15.93 15.74
C ASP A 272 1.89 17.15 14.82
N ILE A 273 1.80 16.95 13.50
CA ILE A 273 1.69 18.00 12.47
C ILE A 273 0.53 17.65 11.55
N GLY A 274 -0.22 18.65 11.11
CA GLY A 274 -1.37 18.46 10.22
C GLY A 274 -2.69 18.27 10.98
N ASP A 275 -2.67 18.34 12.30
CA ASP A 275 -3.82 18.26 13.19
C ASP A 275 -4.36 19.65 13.57
N GLY A 276 -3.69 20.72 13.15
CA GLY A 276 -4.05 22.11 13.40
C GLY A 276 -4.04 22.97 12.14
N ALA A 277 -4.89 24.02 12.13
CA ALA A 277 -4.98 24.92 10.99
C ALA A 277 -3.69 25.71 10.77
N GLY A 278 -3.10 25.59 9.60
CA GLY A 278 -1.91 26.33 9.16
C GLY A 278 -0.58 25.61 9.37
N GLU A 279 -0.62 24.33 9.64
CA GLU A 279 0.53 23.43 9.75
C GLU A 279 0.94 22.78 8.43
#